data_4c4e9a3fe713b7fa902f2ea9434c3abc
#
_entry.id   4c4e9a3fe713b7fa902f2ea9434c3abc
#
_cell.length_a   1.000
_cell.length_b   1.000
_cell.length_c   1.000
_cell.angle_alpha   90.00
_cell.angle_beta   90.00
_cell.angle_gamma   90.00
#
_symmetry.space_group_name_H-M   'P 1'
#
loop_
_entity.id
_entity.type
_entity.pdbx_description
1 polymer ?
#
loop_
_entity_poly.entity_id
_entity_poly.type
_entity_poly.pdbx_seq_one_letter_code
_entity_poly.pdbx_strand_id
1 'polypeptide(L)'
;SALELNAIPVFKGRDIRTIETAEIVEMLRKMEARGVLEYLRRVKGNLNLMFDYYVADGTLKSNPVTVIGKQVFDKPKERHFKALKYDELPLLIEKLETADGIGERARLLIYWQLLSMTRPSEAAGTLLKEIDLEQKTWEIPLERMKTRPHIVPLSSALLQIYNEAIKLNVNGIYLFEGSGFTKSLDRETVRLKLRRKMKLDTTAHGLRSLARTYLREKHKIRRDVGELLLSHGIADKTERAYDRSELLEERREALELFGRDVMALREKYRRRKDGE
;
A
#
# COMPACT_ATOMS: atom_id res chain seq x y z
N SER A 1 -8.99 -16.68 -10.62
CA SER A 1 -9.18 -15.26 -10.98
C SER A 1 -10.64 -14.81 -10.83
N ALA A 2 -10.91 -13.50 -11.02
CA ALA A 2 -12.27 -12.97 -10.95
C ALA A 2 -13.18 -13.55 -12.05
N LEU A 3 -12.63 -13.77 -13.23
CA LEU A 3 -13.33 -14.37 -14.35
C LEU A 3 -13.57 -15.87 -14.13
N GLU A 4 -12.62 -16.60 -13.58
CA GLU A 4 -12.78 -18.03 -13.29
C GLU A 4 -13.96 -18.32 -12.36
N LEU A 5 -14.15 -17.47 -11.35
CA LEU A 5 -15.22 -17.68 -10.37
C LEU A 5 -16.61 -17.25 -10.84
N ASN A 6 -16.71 -16.32 -11.80
CA ASN A 6 -18.00 -15.71 -12.15
C ASN A 6 -18.36 -15.85 -13.64
N ALA A 7 -17.41 -15.67 -14.56
CA ALA A 7 -17.68 -15.68 -15.99
C ALA A 7 -17.50 -17.10 -16.60
N ILE A 8 -16.42 -17.79 -16.26
CA ILE A 8 -16.16 -19.15 -16.80
C ILE A 8 -17.30 -20.12 -16.47
N PRO A 9 -17.88 -20.19 -15.26
CA PRO A 9 -18.99 -21.12 -15.02
C PRO A 9 -20.22 -20.86 -15.91
N VAL A 10 -20.41 -19.63 -16.39
CA VAL A 10 -21.55 -19.25 -17.23
C VAL A 10 -21.26 -19.46 -18.72
N PHE A 11 -20.04 -19.15 -19.16
CA PHE A 11 -19.69 -19.07 -20.59
C PHE A 11 -18.72 -20.15 -21.05
N LYS A 12 -18.27 -21.07 -20.18
CA LYS A 12 -17.33 -22.14 -20.53
C LYS A 12 -17.83 -22.97 -21.72
N GLY A 13 -16.97 -23.15 -22.72
CA GLY A 13 -17.25 -23.95 -23.90
C GLY A 13 -18.13 -23.25 -24.96
N ARG A 14 -18.53 -22.02 -24.71
CA ARG A 14 -19.27 -21.21 -25.70
C ARG A 14 -18.32 -20.44 -26.64
N ASP A 15 -18.76 -20.31 -27.89
CA ASP A 15 -18.07 -19.39 -28.81
C ASP A 15 -18.26 -17.95 -28.36
N ILE A 16 -17.17 -17.21 -28.19
CA ILE A 16 -17.16 -15.82 -27.74
C ILE A 16 -18.03 -14.91 -28.62
N ARG A 17 -18.17 -15.26 -29.93
CA ARG A 17 -18.98 -14.53 -30.90
C ARG A 17 -20.49 -14.62 -30.63
N THR A 18 -20.92 -15.59 -29.82
CA THR A 18 -22.33 -15.83 -29.49
C THR A 18 -22.73 -15.29 -28.12
N ILE A 19 -21.80 -14.67 -27.37
CA ILE A 19 -22.09 -14.12 -26.04
C ILE A 19 -22.71 -12.73 -26.21
N GLU A 20 -23.94 -12.60 -25.74
CA GLU A 20 -24.70 -11.36 -25.87
C GLU A 20 -24.63 -10.48 -24.62
N THR A 21 -24.83 -9.17 -24.80
CA THR A 21 -24.90 -8.19 -23.72
C THR A 21 -25.88 -8.60 -22.62
N ALA A 22 -27.06 -9.10 -22.97
CA ALA A 22 -28.10 -9.49 -22.02
C ALA A 22 -27.61 -10.59 -21.05
N GLU A 23 -26.89 -11.57 -21.55
CA GLU A 23 -26.35 -12.66 -20.75
C GLU A 23 -25.26 -12.20 -19.78
N ILE A 24 -24.41 -11.27 -20.24
CA ILE A 24 -23.39 -10.64 -19.38
C ILE A 24 -24.06 -9.82 -18.26
N VAL A 25 -25.11 -9.07 -18.59
CA VAL A 25 -25.90 -8.30 -17.61
C VAL A 25 -26.54 -9.25 -16.59
N GLU A 26 -27.17 -10.34 -17.03
CA GLU A 26 -27.76 -11.32 -16.12
C GLU A 26 -26.73 -11.93 -15.14
N MET A 27 -25.57 -12.32 -15.65
CA MET A 27 -24.46 -12.81 -14.81
C MET A 27 -24.03 -11.75 -13.77
N LEU A 28 -23.87 -10.48 -14.18
CA LEU A 28 -23.49 -9.39 -13.31
C LEU A 28 -24.59 -9.05 -12.29
N ARG A 29 -25.90 -9.19 -12.66
CA ARG A 29 -27.02 -9.05 -11.73
C ARG A 29 -27.00 -10.09 -10.61
N LYS A 30 -26.59 -11.32 -10.90
CA LYS A 30 -26.39 -12.34 -9.86
C LYS A 30 -25.29 -11.93 -8.87
N MET A 31 -24.27 -11.21 -9.33
CA MET A 31 -23.22 -10.65 -8.44
C MET A 31 -23.76 -9.45 -7.63
N GLU A 32 -24.55 -8.58 -8.25
CA GLU A 32 -25.20 -7.46 -7.58
C GLU A 32 -26.10 -7.92 -6.44
N ALA A 33 -26.94 -8.93 -6.67
CA ALA A 33 -27.80 -9.52 -5.65
C ALA A 33 -27.02 -10.08 -4.45
N ARG A 34 -25.78 -10.52 -4.65
CA ARG A 34 -24.87 -10.92 -3.55
C ARG A 34 -24.21 -9.74 -2.82
N GLY A 35 -24.45 -8.51 -3.24
CA GLY A 35 -23.89 -7.30 -2.65
C GLY A 35 -22.39 -7.08 -2.91
N VAL A 36 -21.77 -7.80 -3.86
CA VAL A 36 -20.32 -7.72 -4.13
C VAL A 36 -19.99 -6.71 -5.24
N LEU A 37 -20.48 -5.48 -5.10
CA LEU A 37 -20.48 -4.44 -6.13
C LEU A 37 -19.09 -4.04 -6.63
N GLU A 38 -18.08 -3.93 -5.74
CA GLU A 38 -16.69 -3.64 -6.15
C GLU A 38 -16.12 -4.78 -7.00
N TYR A 39 -16.44 -6.01 -6.63
CA TYR A 39 -16.00 -7.18 -7.37
C TYR A 39 -16.70 -7.29 -8.72
N LEU A 40 -18.00 -6.98 -8.77
CA LEU A 40 -18.76 -6.85 -10.00
C LEU A 40 -18.10 -5.87 -10.99
N ARG A 41 -17.73 -4.69 -10.52
CA ARG A 41 -17.04 -3.70 -11.36
C ARG A 41 -15.72 -4.22 -11.92
N ARG A 42 -14.95 -4.93 -11.09
CA ARG A 42 -13.70 -5.57 -11.53
C ARG A 42 -13.95 -6.64 -12.59
N VAL A 43 -14.95 -7.51 -12.38
CA VAL A 43 -15.33 -8.54 -13.38
C VAL A 43 -15.78 -7.91 -14.68
N LYS A 44 -16.65 -6.89 -14.62
CA LYS A 44 -17.07 -6.13 -15.80
C LYS A 44 -15.88 -5.51 -16.53
N GLY A 45 -14.94 -4.87 -15.81
CA GLY A 45 -13.73 -4.28 -16.41
C GLY A 45 -12.85 -5.32 -17.09
N ASN A 46 -12.64 -6.48 -16.46
CA ASN A 46 -11.86 -7.57 -17.06
C ASN A 46 -12.54 -8.18 -18.29
N LEU A 47 -13.88 -8.33 -18.27
CA LEU A 47 -14.62 -8.73 -19.45
C LEU A 47 -14.49 -7.71 -20.57
N ASN A 48 -14.60 -6.43 -20.27
CA ASN A 48 -14.43 -5.38 -21.26
C ASN A 48 -13.06 -5.48 -21.94
N LEU A 49 -11.97 -5.59 -21.17
CA LEU A 49 -10.61 -5.75 -21.72
C LEU A 49 -10.47 -7.00 -22.57
N MET A 50 -11.06 -8.11 -22.14
CA MET A 50 -11.05 -9.36 -22.90
C MET A 50 -11.78 -9.21 -24.25
N PHE A 51 -12.98 -8.65 -24.25
CA PHE A 51 -13.75 -8.44 -25.48
C PHE A 51 -13.10 -7.40 -26.39
N ASP A 52 -12.49 -6.32 -25.84
CA ASP A 52 -11.72 -5.34 -26.61
C ASP A 52 -10.55 -6.00 -27.34
N TYR A 53 -9.84 -6.95 -26.69
CA TYR A 53 -8.79 -7.72 -27.33
C TYR A 53 -9.30 -8.47 -28.57
N TYR A 54 -10.44 -9.18 -28.45
CA TYR A 54 -11.04 -9.93 -29.56
C TYR A 54 -11.66 -9.05 -30.66
N VAL A 55 -12.00 -7.81 -30.35
CA VAL A 55 -12.34 -6.82 -31.37
C VAL A 55 -11.10 -6.35 -32.12
N ALA A 56 -9.99 -6.13 -31.39
CA ALA A 56 -8.73 -5.66 -31.95
C ALA A 56 -8.06 -6.72 -32.87
N ASP A 57 -8.22 -8.03 -32.56
CA ASP A 57 -7.69 -9.11 -33.40
C ASP A 57 -8.62 -9.51 -34.57
N GLY A 58 -9.77 -8.83 -34.70
CA GLY A 58 -10.74 -9.05 -35.77
C GLY A 58 -11.70 -10.24 -35.55
N THR A 59 -11.62 -10.94 -34.42
CA THR A 59 -12.53 -12.07 -34.09
C THR A 59 -13.95 -11.58 -33.88
N LEU A 60 -14.11 -10.38 -33.28
CA LEU A 60 -15.41 -9.77 -33.00
C LEU A 60 -15.58 -8.46 -33.74
N LYS A 61 -16.82 -8.14 -34.14
CA LYS A 61 -17.18 -6.87 -34.75
C LYS A 61 -17.35 -5.76 -33.71
N SER A 62 -17.77 -6.09 -32.50
CA SER A 62 -18.03 -5.12 -31.44
C SER A 62 -17.92 -5.80 -30.06
N ASN A 63 -17.65 -4.99 -29.03
CA ASN A 63 -17.58 -5.43 -27.65
C ASN A 63 -18.96 -5.32 -26.97
N PRO A 64 -19.59 -6.44 -26.56
CA PRO A 64 -20.92 -6.43 -25.94
C PRO A 64 -20.95 -5.81 -24.55
N VAL A 65 -19.79 -5.56 -23.92
CA VAL A 65 -19.68 -4.95 -22.58
C VAL A 65 -19.73 -3.44 -22.63
N THR A 66 -19.30 -2.81 -23.73
CA THR A 66 -19.20 -1.34 -23.85
C THR A 66 -20.53 -0.63 -23.72
N VAL A 67 -21.62 -1.25 -24.20
CA VAL A 67 -22.98 -0.71 -24.13
C VAL A 67 -23.59 -0.78 -22.71
N ILE A 68 -22.96 -1.54 -21.80
CA ILE A 68 -23.40 -1.64 -20.41
C ILE A 68 -22.97 -0.39 -19.65
N GLY A 69 -23.85 0.58 -19.55
CA GLY A 69 -23.61 1.86 -18.87
C GLY A 69 -23.25 1.69 -17.37
N LYS A 70 -22.69 2.75 -16.79
CA LYS A 70 -22.33 2.77 -15.35
C LYS A 70 -23.55 2.75 -14.43
N GLN A 71 -24.70 3.18 -14.94
CA GLN A 71 -26.00 3.28 -14.25
C GLN A 71 -26.77 1.96 -14.17
N VAL A 72 -26.33 0.93 -14.90
CA VAL A 72 -27.03 -0.38 -14.95
C VAL A 72 -26.97 -1.11 -13.61
N PHE A 73 -25.96 -0.85 -12.82
CA PHE A 73 -25.74 -1.49 -11.51
C PHE A 73 -25.59 -0.44 -10.43
N ASP A 74 -25.93 -0.83 -9.21
CA ASP A 74 -25.73 -0.01 -8.01
C ASP A 74 -24.27 0.42 -7.85
N LYS A 75 -24.09 1.60 -7.27
CA LYS A 75 -22.75 2.07 -6.90
C LYS A 75 -22.32 1.40 -5.60
N PRO A 76 -21.09 0.85 -5.52
CA PRO A 76 -20.55 0.44 -4.24
C PRO A 76 -20.56 1.62 -3.27
N LYS A 77 -20.87 1.37 -2.03
CA LYS A 77 -20.68 2.38 -0.98
C LYS A 77 -19.19 2.70 -0.88
N GLU A 78 -18.85 3.96 -0.94
CA GLU A 78 -17.48 4.40 -0.70
C GLU A 78 -17.05 3.94 0.69
N ARG A 79 -16.05 3.09 0.73
CA ARG A 79 -15.40 2.66 1.98
C ARG A 79 -14.04 3.30 2.03
N HIS A 80 -13.89 4.34 2.83
CA HIS A 80 -12.56 4.84 3.18
C HIS A 80 -11.80 3.76 3.94
N PHE A 81 -10.52 3.60 3.62
CA PHE A 81 -9.66 2.73 4.41
C PHE A 81 -9.65 3.25 5.85
N LYS A 82 -9.96 2.36 6.80
CA LYS A 82 -9.89 2.71 8.20
C LYS A 82 -8.45 3.06 8.55
N ALA A 83 -8.26 4.27 9.05
CA ALA A 83 -7.00 4.79 9.50
C ALA A 83 -7.21 5.35 10.91
N LEU A 84 -6.20 5.21 11.75
CA LEU A 84 -6.15 5.88 13.04
C LEU A 84 -6.10 7.40 12.81
N LYS A 85 -6.68 8.15 13.72
CA LYS A 85 -6.50 9.60 13.76
C LYS A 85 -5.06 9.94 14.11
N TYR A 86 -4.60 11.14 13.76
CA TYR A 86 -3.21 11.52 14.00
C TYR A 86 -2.83 11.57 15.49
N ASP A 87 -3.78 11.90 16.36
CA ASP A 87 -3.64 11.91 17.83
C ASP A 87 -3.64 10.51 18.46
N GLU A 88 -3.97 9.47 17.69
CA GLU A 88 -3.87 8.06 18.10
C GLU A 88 -2.49 7.45 17.81
N LEU A 89 -1.51 8.23 17.34
CA LEU A 89 -0.13 7.76 17.17
C LEU A 89 0.46 7.16 18.46
N PRO A 90 0.27 7.75 19.66
CA PRO A 90 0.74 7.14 20.91
C PRO A 90 0.13 5.76 21.17
N LEU A 91 -1.16 5.56 20.89
CA LEU A 91 -1.83 4.27 21.03
C LEU A 91 -1.23 3.22 20.07
N LEU A 92 -0.94 3.61 18.81
CA LEU A 92 -0.30 2.72 17.85
C LEU A 92 1.06 2.24 18.38
N ILE A 93 1.90 3.17 18.85
CA ILE A 93 3.25 2.85 19.32
C ILE A 93 3.22 2.04 20.62
N GLU A 94 2.31 2.38 21.56
CA GLU A 94 2.09 1.60 22.76
C GLU A 94 1.75 0.14 22.42
N LYS A 95 0.75 -0.08 21.59
CA LYS A 95 0.34 -1.43 21.15
C LYS A 95 1.47 -2.15 20.40
N LEU A 96 2.25 -1.43 19.61
CA LEU A 96 3.36 -2.01 18.88
C LEU A 96 4.47 -2.51 19.83
N GLU A 97 4.76 -1.80 20.92
CA GLU A 97 5.79 -2.20 21.89
C GLU A 97 5.27 -3.23 22.91
N THR A 98 3.99 -3.14 23.32
CA THR A 98 3.48 -3.97 24.41
C THR A 98 2.77 -5.25 23.98
N ALA A 99 2.22 -5.32 22.74
CA ALA A 99 1.45 -6.49 22.32
C ALA A 99 2.32 -7.72 22.09
N ASP A 100 1.87 -8.86 22.59
CA ASP A 100 2.54 -10.14 22.45
C ASP A 100 2.40 -10.76 21.05
N GLY A 101 3.42 -11.55 20.67
CA GLY A 101 3.39 -12.35 19.45
C GLY A 101 3.47 -11.54 18.15
N ILE A 102 3.96 -10.30 18.20
CA ILE A 102 4.26 -9.52 16.98
C ILE A 102 5.48 -10.11 16.28
N GLY A 103 6.53 -10.44 17.03
CA GLY A 103 7.83 -10.86 16.52
C GLY A 103 8.68 -9.65 16.06
N GLU A 104 9.99 -9.67 16.39
CA GLU A 104 10.84 -8.48 16.23
C GLU A 104 10.97 -8.02 14.78
N ARG A 105 11.20 -8.95 13.83
CA ARG A 105 11.23 -8.56 12.39
C ARG A 105 9.95 -7.88 11.93
N ALA A 106 8.79 -8.36 12.38
CA ALA A 106 7.51 -7.77 12.00
C ALA A 106 7.29 -6.40 12.69
N ARG A 107 7.77 -6.23 13.92
CA ARG A 107 7.76 -4.96 14.64
C ARG A 107 8.59 -3.91 13.90
N LEU A 108 9.81 -4.26 13.53
CA LEU A 108 10.70 -3.38 12.77
C LEU A 108 10.14 -3.06 11.38
N LEU A 109 9.51 -4.02 10.70
CA LEU A 109 8.82 -3.76 9.43
C LEU A 109 7.67 -2.74 9.59
N ILE A 110 6.90 -2.80 10.68
CA ILE A 110 5.84 -1.83 10.95
C ILE A 110 6.42 -0.43 11.16
N TYR A 111 7.52 -0.31 11.93
CA TYR A 111 8.23 0.96 12.08
C TYR A 111 8.78 1.47 10.75
N TRP A 112 9.42 0.60 9.97
CA TRP A 112 9.97 0.95 8.67
C TRP A 112 8.90 1.52 7.75
N GLN A 113 7.75 0.83 7.64
CA GLN A 113 6.63 1.28 6.82
C GLN A 113 6.01 2.59 7.33
N LEU A 114 5.85 2.74 8.64
CA LEU A 114 5.29 3.95 9.25
C LEU A 114 6.20 5.16 9.00
N LEU A 115 7.49 5.02 9.30
CA LEU A 115 8.49 6.08 9.21
C LEU A 115 8.83 6.47 7.77
N SER A 116 8.89 5.52 6.85
CA SER A 116 9.14 5.77 5.42
C SER A 116 7.89 6.20 4.65
N MET A 117 6.71 6.04 5.23
CA MET A 117 5.42 6.29 4.60
C MET A 117 5.21 5.51 3.28
N THR A 118 5.92 4.39 3.07
CA THR A 118 5.84 3.58 1.86
C THR A 118 4.66 2.60 1.88
N ARG A 119 4.32 2.02 0.72
CA ARG A 119 3.25 1.01 0.65
C ARG A 119 3.70 -0.30 1.29
N PRO A 120 2.76 -1.13 1.80
CA PRO A 120 3.09 -2.39 2.46
C PRO A 120 4.00 -3.31 1.64
N SER A 121 3.79 -3.38 0.32
CA SER A 121 4.62 -4.18 -0.58
C SER A 121 6.02 -3.60 -0.79
N GLU A 122 6.14 -2.28 -0.80
CA GLU A 122 7.41 -1.57 -0.91
C GLU A 122 8.25 -1.82 0.35
N ALA A 123 7.65 -1.57 1.54
CA ALA A 123 8.31 -1.77 2.81
C ALA A 123 8.72 -3.23 3.07
N ALA A 124 7.81 -4.19 2.87
CA ALA A 124 8.11 -5.59 3.11
C ALA A 124 9.20 -6.12 2.16
N GLY A 125 9.19 -5.67 0.92
CA GLY A 125 10.15 -6.09 -0.11
C GLY A 125 11.41 -5.23 -0.20
N THR A 126 11.76 -4.43 0.81
CA THR A 126 12.98 -3.61 0.82
C THR A 126 14.22 -4.49 0.57
N LEU A 127 14.95 -4.22 -0.51
CA LEU A 127 16.22 -4.88 -0.82
C LEU A 127 17.39 -4.08 -0.24
N LEU A 128 18.37 -4.76 0.34
CA LEU A 128 19.53 -4.08 0.91
C LEU A 128 20.32 -3.28 -0.14
N LYS A 129 20.39 -3.77 -1.39
CA LYS A 129 21.02 -3.08 -2.51
C LYS A 129 20.35 -1.75 -2.93
N GLU A 130 19.13 -1.50 -2.46
CA GLU A 130 18.40 -0.26 -2.73
C GLU A 130 18.70 0.85 -1.72
N ILE A 131 19.46 0.52 -0.66
CA ILE A 131 19.77 1.44 0.44
C ILE A 131 21.18 1.97 0.24
N ASP A 132 21.28 3.28 0.09
CA ASP A 132 22.54 4.02 0.09
C ASP A 132 22.72 4.71 1.44
N LEU A 133 23.66 4.19 2.24
CA LEU A 133 23.93 4.74 3.58
C LEU A 133 24.78 6.01 3.53
N GLU A 134 25.55 6.23 2.47
CA GLU A 134 26.36 7.44 2.28
C GLU A 134 25.44 8.63 1.95
N GLN A 135 24.56 8.46 0.95
CA GLN A 135 23.57 9.45 0.58
C GLN A 135 22.36 9.50 1.53
N LYS A 136 22.26 8.54 2.43
CA LYS A 136 21.10 8.34 3.32
C LYS A 136 19.79 8.34 2.55
N THR A 137 19.71 7.47 1.53
CA THR A 137 18.52 7.29 0.69
C THR A 137 18.17 5.81 0.55
N TRP A 138 16.90 5.55 0.33
CA TRP A 138 16.38 4.28 -0.15
C TRP A 138 15.73 4.50 -1.51
N GLU A 139 16.31 3.94 -2.56
CA GLU A 139 15.85 4.09 -3.93
C GLU A 139 15.03 2.89 -4.36
N ILE A 140 13.72 3.08 -4.51
CA ILE A 140 12.81 2.02 -4.95
C ILE A 140 12.66 2.14 -6.46
N PRO A 141 13.14 1.15 -7.24
CA PRO A 141 13.12 1.22 -8.69
C PRO A 141 11.71 1.05 -9.27
N LEU A 142 11.53 1.45 -10.55
CA LEU A 142 10.23 1.45 -11.23
C LEU A 142 9.56 0.08 -11.22
N GLU A 143 10.33 -1.01 -11.34
CA GLU A 143 9.83 -2.40 -11.38
C GLU A 143 9.07 -2.79 -10.11
N ARG A 144 9.36 -2.13 -9.01
CA ARG A 144 8.68 -2.32 -7.72
C ARG A 144 7.61 -1.27 -7.43
N MET A 145 7.53 -0.25 -8.27
CA MET A 145 6.61 0.87 -8.11
C MET A 145 5.46 0.78 -9.10
N LYS A 146 4.36 1.46 -8.80
CA LYS A 146 3.18 1.46 -9.66
C LYS A 146 3.33 2.40 -10.86
N THR A 147 3.99 3.54 -10.69
CA THR A 147 3.97 4.62 -11.69
C THR A 147 5.32 5.26 -11.96
N ARG A 148 6.21 5.35 -10.98
CA ARG A 148 7.53 5.99 -11.09
C ARG A 148 8.47 5.47 -10.01
N PRO A 149 9.80 5.56 -10.18
CA PRO A 149 10.76 5.32 -9.11
C PRO A 149 10.48 6.24 -7.92
N HIS A 150 10.93 5.85 -6.73
CA HIS A 150 10.72 6.65 -5.53
C HIS A 150 11.97 6.65 -4.66
N ILE A 151 12.47 7.82 -4.35
CA ILE A 151 13.56 8.02 -3.41
C ILE A 151 12.98 8.38 -2.05
N VAL A 152 13.28 7.61 -1.03
CA VAL A 152 12.92 7.86 0.36
C VAL A 152 14.15 8.35 1.10
N PRO A 153 14.19 9.60 1.61
CA PRO A 153 15.29 10.04 2.45
C PRO A 153 15.26 9.28 3.78
N LEU A 154 16.42 8.76 4.20
CA LEU A 154 16.54 8.01 5.44
C LEU A 154 16.80 8.98 6.59
N SER A 155 15.78 9.20 7.41
CA SER A 155 15.89 9.94 8.67
C SER A 155 16.70 9.15 9.71
N SER A 156 17.16 9.83 10.75
CA SER A 156 17.86 9.20 11.89
C SER A 156 17.07 8.03 12.48
N ALA A 157 15.74 8.16 12.58
CA ALA A 157 14.86 7.09 13.03
C ALA A 157 14.85 5.88 12.06
N LEU A 158 14.79 6.12 10.75
CA LEU A 158 14.87 5.04 9.75
C LEU A 158 16.22 4.34 9.78
N LEU A 159 17.32 5.08 9.93
CA LEU A 159 18.66 4.50 10.08
C LEU A 159 18.78 3.65 11.37
N GLN A 160 18.13 4.08 12.46
CA GLN A 160 18.08 3.26 13.67
C GLN A 160 17.32 1.96 13.44
N ILE A 161 16.14 2.00 12.81
CA ILE A 161 15.36 0.80 12.46
C ILE A 161 16.14 -0.10 11.50
N TYR A 162 16.83 0.46 10.50
CA TYR A 162 17.73 -0.28 9.61
C TYR A 162 18.80 -1.03 10.40
N ASN A 163 19.51 -0.35 11.29
CA ASN A 163 20.58 -0.94 12.10
C ASN A 163 20.07 -2.05 13.04
N GLU A 164 18.84 -1.94 13.53
CA GLU A 164 18.22 -3.01 14.32
C GLU A 164 17.82 -4.19 13.42
N ALA A 165 17.26 -3.92 12.23
CA ALA A 165 16.81 -4.95 11.30
C ALA A 165 17.99 -5.75 10.71
N ILE A 166 19.10 -5.08 10.36
CA ILE A 166 20.27 -5.74 9.78
C ILE A 166 20.92 -6.74 10.74
N LYS A 167 20.83 -6.53 12.06
CA LYS A 167 21.28 -7.49 13.07
C LYS A 167 20.50 -8.81 13.07
N LEU A 168 19.30 -8.81 12.52
CA LEU A 168 18.43 -9.98 12.37
C LEU A 168 18.55 -10.62 10.98
N ASN A 169 19.32 -10.00 10.09
CA ASN A 169 19.47 -10.42 8.71
C ASN A 169 20.40 -11.65 8.63
N VAL A 170 20.11 -12.57 7.71
CA VAL A 170 20.85 -13.82 7.51
C VAL A 170 21.45 -13.90 6.11
N ASN A 171 20.67 -13.60 5.08
CA ASN A 171 21.07 -13.81 3.67
C ASN A 171 21.52 -12.56 2.93
N GLY A 172 21.34 -11.38 3.50
CA GLY A 172 21.83 -10.14 2.90
C GLY A 172 21.06 -9.69 1.64
N ILE A 173 19.83 -10.17 1.42
CA ILE A 173 19.04 -9.81 0.25
C ILE A 173 17.95 -8.82 0.63
N TYR A 174 17.05 -9.21 1.53
CA TYR A 174 15.91 -8.39 1.98
C TYR A 174 16.19 -7.84 3.36
N LEU A 175 15.85 -6.58 3.62
CA LEU A 175 15.96 -6.01 4.97
C LEU A 175 15.08 -6.77 5.97
N PHE A 176 13.91 -7.22 5.55
CA PHE A 176 12.95 -7.98 6.35
C PHE A 176 12.72 -9.37 5.75
N GLU A 177 13.56 -10.30 6.13
CA GLU A 177 13.50 -11.69 5.67
C GLU A 177 12.32 -12.44 6.27
N GLY A 178 11.64 -13.22 5.42
CA GLY A 178 10.56 -14.13 5.79
C GLY A 178 11.06 -15.52 6.20
N SER A 179 10.15 -16.46 6.30
CA SER A 179 10.46 -17.86 6.60
C SER A 179 11.36 -18.47 5.54
N GLY A 180 12.42 -19.14 5.96
CA GLY A 180 13.45 -19.74 5.08
C GLY A 180 14.44 -18.71 4.51
N PHE A 181 14.32 -17.43 4.86
CA PHE A 181 15.23 -16.32 4.55
C PHE A 181 15.45 -16.01 3.05
N THR A 182 14.87 -16.77 2.14
CA THR A 182 15.02 -16.58 0.69
C THR A 182 14.02 -15.60 0.09
N LYS A 183 13.01 -15.19 0.85
CA LYS A 183 11.97 -14.24 0.48
C LYS A 183 11.81 -13.18 1.55
N SER A 184 11.27 -12.03 1.18
CA SER A 184 10.86 -11.02 2.15
C SER A 184 9.71 -11.51 3.03
N LEU A 185 9.47 -10.81 4.15
CA LEU A 185 8.19 -10.92 4.85
C LEU A 185 7.03 -10.60 3.90
N ASP A 186 5.90 -11.29 4.09
CA ASP A 186 4.70 -11.04 3.30
C ASP A 186 4.16 -9.62 3.58
N ARG A 187 3.72 -8.93 2.52
CA ARG A 187 3.09 -7.60 2.59
C ARG A 187 1.86 -7.54 3.51
N GLU A 188 1.20 -8.70 3.72
CA GLU A 188 0.05 -8.82 4.62
C GLU A 188 0.46 -8.88 6.10
N THR A 189 1.75 -9.07 6.39
CA THR A 189 2.28 -9.17 7.76
C THR A 189 1.84 -7.98 8.60
N VAL A 190 2.03 -6.75 8.11
CA VAL A 190 1.64 -5.53 8.83
C VAL A 190 0.13 -5.53 9.14
N ARG A 191 -0.71 -5.77 8.15
CA ARG A 191 -2.17 -5.82 8.32
C ARG A 191 -2.60 -6.87 9.34
N LEU A 192 -2.00 -8.06 9.28
CA LEU A 192 -2.33 -9.15 10.21
C LEU A 192 -1.91 -8.82 11.64
N LYS A 193 -0.75 -8.19 11.84
CA LYS A 193 -0.29 -7.79 13.18
C LYS A 193 -1.15 -6.67 13.76
N LEU A 194 -1.44 -5.61 12.97
CA LEU A 194 -2.33 -4.53 13.40
C LEU A 194 -3.69 -5.07 13.87
N ARG A 195 -4.32 -5.94 13.07
CA ARG A 195 -5.66 -6.46 13.37
C ARG A 195 -5.67 -7.53 14.46
N ARG A 196 -4.79 -8.55 14.37
CA ARG A 196 -4.87 -9.76 15.20
C ARG A 196 -4.15 -9.61 16.53
N LYS A 197 -3.02 -8.90 16.56
CA LYS A 197 -2.17 -8.78 17.74
C LYS A 197 -2.42 -7.47 18.47
N MET A 198 -2.43 -6.36 17.76
CA MET A 198 -2.61 -5.04 18.34
C MET A 198 -4.10 -4.68 18.54
N LYS A 199 -5.04 -5.41 17.90
CA LYS A 199 -6.49 -5.15 17.94
C LYS A 199 -6.87 -3.72 17.52
N LEU A 200 -6.13 -3.16 16.57
CA LEU A 200 -6.37 -1.83 16.03
C LEU A 200 -7.29 -1.90 14.80
N ASP A 201 -8.27 -1.00 14.75
CA ASP A 201 -9.19 -0.87 13.60
C ASP A 201 -8.58 0.03 12.52
N THR A 202 -7.46 -0.43 11.99
CA THR A 202 -6.73 0.25 10.93
C THR A 202 -6.20 -0.75 9.90
N THR A 203 -5.70 -0.24 8.78
CA THR A 203 -5.06 -1.03 7.73
C THR A 203 -3.58 -0.68 7.62
N ALA A 204 -2.79 -1.56 6.99
CA ALA A 204 -1.41 -1.23 6.67
C ALA A 204 -1.30 0.04 5.79
N HIS A 205 -2.27 0.30 4.91
CA HIS A 205 -2.35 1.55 4.15
C HIS A 205 -2.73 2.75 5.04
N GLY A 206 -3.53 2.52 6.08
CA GLY A 206 -3.94 3.53 7.07
C GLY A 206 -2.75 4.16 7.82
N LEU A 207 -1.62 3.44 7.97
CA LEU A 207 -0.40 4.00 8.57
C LEU A 207 0.14 5.19 7.77
N ARG A 208 0.04 5.15 6.45
CA ARG A 208 0.45 6.28 5.59
C ARG A 208 -0.45 7.50 5.78
N SER A 209 -1.76 7.26 5.86
CA SER A 209 -2.74 8.32 6.11
C SER A 209 -2.55 8.96 7.48
N LEU A 210 -2.25 8.15 8.50
CA LEU A 210 -1.93 8.63 9.86
C LEU A 210 -0.68 9.51 9.80
N ALA A 211 0.44 9.02 9.26
CA ALA A 211 1.70 9.76 9.19
C ALA A 211 1.56 11.08 8.41
N ARG A 212 0.90 11.06 7.25
CA ARG A 212 0.64 12.27 6.46
C ARG A 212 -0.18 13.30 7.24
N THR A 213 -1.26 12.84 7.90
CA THR A 213 -2.11 13.74 8.70
C THR A 213 -1.37 14.27 9.91
N TYR A 214 -0.58 13.43 10.59
CA TYR A 214 0.27 13.82 11.71
C TYR A 214 1.25 14.93 11.32
N LEU A 215 2.00 14.73 10.25
CA LEU A 215 2.95 15.74 9.73
C LEU A 215 2.26 17.07 9.42
N ARG A 216 1.08 17.03 8.79
CA ARG A 216 0.32 18.26 8.50
C ARG A 216 -0.20 18.93 9.75
N GLU A 217 -0.83 18.18 10.66
CA GLU A 217 -1.49 18.77 11.84
C GLU A 217 -0.50 19.19 12.92
N LYS A 218 0.52 18.37 13.17
CA LYS A 218 1.49 18.61 14.25
C LYS A 218 2.66 19.51 13.82
N HIS A 219 3.21 19.26 12.64
CA HIS A 219 4.42 19.93 12.15
C HIS A 219 4.16 20.95 11.04
N LYS A 220 2.89 21.10 10.61
CA LYS A 220 2.49 22.06 9.55
C LYS A 220 3.24 21.86 8.23
N ILE A 221 3.61 20.60 7.93
CA ILE A 221 4.31 20.27 6.69
C ILE A 221 3.42 20.60 5.48
N ARG A 222 4.01 21.22 4.48
CA ARG A 222 3.37 21.60 3.23
C ARG A 222 2.75 20.37 2.54
N ARG A 223 1.65 20.61 1.84
CA ARG A 223 0.89 19.52 1.18
C ARG A 223 1.71 18.80 0.11
N ASP A 224 2.45 19.52 -0.71
CA ASP A 224 3.30 18.99 -1.79
C ASP A 224 4.39 18.05 -1.23
N VAL A 225 5.10 18.44 -0.17
CA VAL A 225 6.06 17.60 0.55
C VAL A 225 5.38 16.32 1.04
N GLY A 226 4.20 16.42 1.66
CA GLY A 226 3.44 15.28 2.13
C GLY A 226 2.98 14.32 1.01
N GLU A 227 2.59 14.84 -0.15
CA GLU A 227 2.24 14.02 -1.32
C GLU A 227 3.46 13.33 -1.93
N LEU A 228 4.61 14.01 -1.99
CA LEU A 228 5.86 13.43 -2.47
C LEU A 228 6.36 12.30 -1.55
N LEU A 229 6.22 12.43 -0.23
CA LEU A 229 6.51 11.36 0.73
C LEU A 229 5.65 10.12 0.48
N LEU A 230 4.43 10.29 0.00
CA LEU A 230 3.54 9.20 -0.40
C LEU A 230 3.82 8.66 -1.82
N SER A 231 4.82 9.16 -2.52
CA SER A 231 5.03 8.86 -3.95
C SER A 231 3.78 9.17 -4.81
N HIS A 232 2.99 10.17 -4.41
CA HIS A 232 1.94 10.71 -5.25
C HIS A 232 2.56 11.76 -6.18
N GLY A 233 2.16 11.77 -7.45
CA GLY A 233 2.59 12.82 -8.38
C GLY A 233 1.98 14.16 -7.96
N ILE A 234 2.72 15.24 -8.13
CA ILE A 234 2.17 16.60 -8.08
C ILE A 234 1.20 16.70 -9.26
N ALA A 235 -0.05 17.11 -8.98
CA ALA A 235 -1.14 17.09 -9.95
C ALA A 235 -0.92 18.09 -11.11
N ASP A 236 -0.15 19.14 -10.87
CA ASP A 236 0.10 20.19 -11.86
C ASP A 236 1.26 19.83 -12.78
N LYS A 237 0.96 19.75 -14.08
CA LYS A 237 1.97 19.45 -15.11
C LYS A 237 3.02 20.55 -15.24
N THR A 238 2.69 21.77 -14.86
CA THR A 238 3.55 22.95 -14.98
C THR A 238 4.62 22.97 -13.87
N GLU A 239 4.26 22.54 -12.64
CA GLU A 239 5.21 22.41 -11.53
C GLU A 239 6.22 21.26 -11.75
N ARG A 240 5.84 20.18 -12.46
CA ARG A 240 6.74 19.04 -12.76
C ARG A 240 7.98 19.42 -13.56
N ALA A 241 7.92 20.48 -14.35
CA ALA A 241 9.02 20.90 -15.22
C ALA A 241 10.12 21.66 -14.45
N TYR A 242 9.82 22.20 -13.29
CA TYR A 242 10.73 23.05 -12.52
C TYR A 242 11.37 22.35 -11.32
N ASP A 243 10.85 21.24 -10.83
CA ASP A 243 11.31 20.62 -9.58
C ASP A 243 12.11 19.33 -9.82
N ARG A 244 13.37 19.48 -10.26
CA ARG A 244 14.31 18.36 -10.40
C ARG A 244 14.77 17.79 -9.05
N SER A 245 14.65 18.53 -7.96
CA SER A 245 15.10 18.11 -6.62
C SER A 245 14.11 17.19 -5.91
N GLU A 246 12.84 17.12 -6.41
CA GLU A 246 11.73 16.43 -5.73
C GLU A 246 11.62 16.79 -4.23
N LEU A 247 12.05 17.97 -3.84
CA LEU A 247 12.05 18.48 -2.45
C LEU A 247 12.70 17.48 -1.47
N LEU A 248 13.85 16.91 -1.83
CA LEU A 248 14.47 15.80 -1.08
C LEU A 248 14.82 16.23 0.35
N GLU A 249 15.35 17.46 0.53
CA GLU A 249 15.74 17.95 1.86
C GLU A 249 14.51 18.28 2.72
N GLU A 250 13.48 18.90 2.17
CA GLU A 250 12.24 19.18 2.90
C GLU A 250 11.52 17.89 3.30
N ARG A 251 11.58 16.84 2.45
CA ARG A 251 11.08 15.51 2.79
C ARG A 251 11.93 14.85 3.89
N ARG A 252 13.26 15.06 3.87
CA ARG A 252 14.17 14.58 4.92
C ARG A 252 13.84 15.23 6.26
N GLU A 253 13.73 16.56 6.28
CA GLU A 253 13.35 17.31 7.48
C GLU A 253 11.98 16.85 8.04
N ALA A 254 10.98 16.68 7.18
CA ALA A 254 9.67 16.17 7.59
C ALA A 254 9.76 14.78 8.24
N LEU A 255 10.56 13.86 7.67
CA LEU A 255 10.76 12.53 8.23
C LEU A 255 11.63 12.54 9.50
N GLU A 256 12.56 13.50 9.67
CA GLU A 256 13.29 13.70 10.93
C GLU A 256 12.34 14.12 12.06
N LEU A 257 11.47 15.11 11.80
CA LEU A 257 10.47 15.55 12.78
C LEU A 257 9.55 14.41 13.20
N PHE A 258 9.00 13.68 12.24
CA PHE A 258 8.13 12.54 12.51
C PHE A 258 8.87 11.42 13.23
N GLY A 259 10.07 11.10 12.76
CA GLY A 259 10.92 10.06 13.34
C GLY A 259 11.26 10.34 14.80
N ARG A 260 11.63 11.57 15.13
CA ARG A 260 11.88 11.98 16.50
C ARG A 260 10.69 11.72 17.42
N ASP A 261 9.49 12.13 17.00
CA ASP A 261 8.28 11.96 17.81
C ASP A 261 7.92 10.46 17.99
N VAL A 262 8.03 9.67 16.92
CA VAL A 262 7.80 8.21 16.97
C VAL A 262 8.81 7.51 17.90
N MET A 263 10.10 7.86 17.80
CA MET A 263 11.14 7.21 18.61
C MET A 263 11.06 7.60 20.08
N ALA A 264 10.67 8.84 20.40
CA ALA A 264 10.40 9.24 21.77
C ALA A 264 9.24 8.45 22.40
N LEU A 265 8.16 8.21 21.65
CA LEU A 265 7.07 7.34 22.08
C LEU A 265 7.53 5.89 22.26
N ARG A 266 8.33 5.37 21.31
CA ARG A 266 8.90 4.02 21.38
C ARG A 266 9.71 3.81 22.66
N GLU A 267 10.59 4.72 22.97
CA GLU A 267 11.40 4.67 24.18
C GLU A 267 10.55 4.70 25.45
N LYS A 268 9.57 5.61 25.51
CA LYS A 268 8.63 5.72 26.63
C LYS A 268 7.91 4.40 26.91
N TYR A 269 7.42 3.70 25.88
CA TYR A 269 6.64 2.48 26.06
C TYR A 269 7.50 1.22 26.26
N ARG A 270 8.75 1.22 25.76
CA ARG A 270 9.73 0.17 26.10
C ARG A 270 10.10 0.20 27.57
N ARG A 271 10.46 1.35 28.14
CA ARG A 271 10.74 1.48 29.58
C ARG A 271 9.59 0.99 30.44
N ARG A 272 8.34 1.35 30.09
CA ARG A 272 7.16 0.86 30.82
C ARG A 272 6.99 -0.65 30.77
N LYS A 273 7.38 -1.29 29.67
CA LYS A 273 7.33 -2.75 29.54
C LYS A 273 8.38 -3.43 30.38
N ASP A 274 9.56 -2.82 30.47
CA ASP A 274 10.70 -3.37 31.22
C ASP A 274 10.64 -3.10 32.74
N GLY A 275 9.57 -2.41 33.20
CA GLY A 275 9.29 -2.22 34.63
C GLY A 275 9.90 -0.94 35.22
N GLU A 276 10.35 -0.02 34.37
CA GLU A 276 10.73 1.36 34.74
C GLU A 276 9.53 2.33 34.48
#